data_6dcf504ff62b0cf02bf8dbe527796a6a
#
_entry.id   6dcf504ff62b0cf02bf8dbe527796a6a
#
_cell.length_a   1.000
_cell.length_b   1.000
_cell.length_c   1.000
_cell.angle_alpha   90.00
_cell.angle_beta   90.00
_cell.angle_gamma   90.00
#
_symmetry.space_group_name_H-M   'P 1'
#
loop_
_entity.id
_entity.type
_entity.pdbx_description
1 polymer ?
#
loop_
_entity_poly.entity_id
_entity_poly.type
_entity_poly.pdbx_seq_one_letter_code
_entity_poly.pdbx_strand_id
1 'polypeptide(L)'
;MKRLLTAMMLFGLALVAGVQAADLQVGDMAPDFSLKASDGHMYKLSDFKGKRAVVLAWYPKAFTSGCTIECKSLAEKGDLIKKFDVAYFMVSVDTVEQAKAFGEAHNADFPLLSDPDKKTADAYGTLRDYGGSIGVVSQRWTFYIGKDGRIAAIDKAVKPATSAEDVAARLAELKIPAK
;
A
#
# COMPACT_ATOMS: atom_id res chain seq x y z
N MET A 1 68.36 4.31 24.48
CA MET A 1 67.50 3.49 23.64
C MET A 1 66.01 3.82 23.97
N LYS A 2 65.44 4.77 23.24
CA LYS A 2 64.00 5.19 23.42
C LYS A 2 63.16 4.52 22.37
N ARG A 3 62.25 3.63 22.80
CA ARG A 3 61.24 3.00 21.92
C ARG A 3 60.01 3.91 21.81
N LEU A 4 59.76 4.49 20.63
CA LEU A 4 58.53 5.17 20.29
C LEU A 4 57.47 4.08 20.00
N LEU A 5 56.37 4.08 20.77
CA LEU A 5 55.16 3.37 20.46
C LEU A 5 54.25 4.31 19.66
N THR A 6 54.06 3.99 18.38
CA THR A 6 53.08 4.68 17.50
C THR A 6 51.71 4.00 17.69
N ALA A 7 50.80 4.69 18.35
CA ALA A 7 49.41 4.24 18.47
C ALA A 7 48.66 4.60 17.17
N MET A 8 48.29 3.56 16.43
CA MET A 8 47.47 3.67 15.18
C MET A 8 46.00 3.72 15.58
N MET A 9 45.40 4.92 15.53
CA MET A 9 43.97 5.15 15.77
C MET A 9 43.22 4.73 14.52
N LEU A 10 42.53 3.58 14.58
CA LEU A 10 41.58 3.13 13.57
C LEU A 10 40.25 3.93 13.72
N PHE A 11 40.08 4.90 12.84
CA PHE A 11 38.84 5.67 12.73
C PHE A 11 37.81 4.78 11.96
N GLY A 12 36.94 4.13 12.72
CA GLY A 12 35.84 3.35 12.15
C GLY A 12 34.82 4.30 11.47
N LEU A 13 34.82 4.29 10.14
CA LEU A 13 33.80 4.97 9.32
C LEU A 13 32.50 4.20 9.45
N ALA A 14 31.59 4.66 10.32
CA ALA A 14 30.25 4.13 10.40
C ALA A 14 29.52 4.52 9.10
N LEU A 15 29.30 3.54 8.21
CA LEU A 15 28.41 3.69 7.06
C LEU A 15 26.99 3.89 7.60
N VAL A 16 26.51 5.14 7.58
CA VAL A 16 25.09 5.44 7.74
C VAL A 16 24.42 5.00 6.44
N ALA A 17 23.88 3.78 6.42
CA ALA A 17 22.99 3.35 5.34
C ALA A 17 21.76 4.27 5.39
N GLY A 18 21.70 5.24 4.48
CA GLY A 18 20.50 6.01 4.23
C GLY A 18 19.39 5.03 3.89
N VAL A 19 18.29 5.06 4.63
CA VAL A 19 17.06 4.34 4.27
C VAL A 19 16.54 4.99 3.00
N GLN A 20 16.92 4.42 1.87
CA GLN A 20 16.38 4.79 0.57
C GLN A 20 14.98 4.17 0.49
N ALA A 21 13.96 4.99 0.16
CA ALA A 21 12.61 4.48 -0.08
C ALA A 21 12.69 3.25 -1.01
N ALA A 22 12.13 2.13 -0.60
CA ALA A 22 12.30 0.87 -1.29
C ALA A 22 11.65 0.97 -2.70
N ASP A 23 12.45 0.84 -3.75
CA ASP A 23 11.92 0.63 -5.11
C ASP A 23 11.48 -0.84 -5.24
N LEU A 24 10.31 -1.14 -4.67
CA LEU A 24 9.77 -2.49 -4.63
C LEU A 24 9.49 -3.00 -6.05
N GLN A 25 9.89 -4.24 -6.27
CA GLN A 25 9.74 -4.94 -7.54
C GLN A 25 8.83 -6.17 -7.38
N VAL A 26 8.32 -6.66 -8.50
CA VAL A 26 7.64 -7.96 -8.55
C VAL A 26 8.62 -9.05 -8.09
N GLY A 27 8.17 -9.89 -7.17
CA GLY A 27 8.96 -10.95 -6.53
C GLY A 27 9.50 -10.59 -5.14
N ASP A 28 9.59 -9.30 -4.79
CA ASP A 28 10.00 -8.88 -3.45
C ASP A 28 8.97 -9.28 -2.38
N MET A 29 9.42 -9.47 -1.15
CA MET A 29 8.51 -9.59 -0.02
C MET A 29 7.82 -8.24 0.19
N ALA A 30 6.49 -8.24 0.21
CA ALA A 30 5.73 -7.05 0.54
C ALA A 30 6.02 -6.62 1.98
N PRO A 31 6.29 -5.33 2.24
CA PRO A 31 6.44 -4.82 3.61
C PRO A 31 5.21 -5.15 4.45
N ASP A 32 5.42 -5.71 5.66
CA ASP A 32 4.30 -5.96 6.57
C ASP A 32 3.72 -4.62 7.08
N PHE A 33 2.44 -4.63 7.38
CA PHE A 33 1.76 -3.48 7.97
C PHE A 33 0.80 -3.93 9.05
N SER A 34 0.45 -2.99 9.93
CA SER A 34 -0.63 -3.12 10.90
C SER A 34 -1.37 -1.79 10.94
N LEU A 35 -2.46 -1.70 10.18
CA LEU A 35 -3.20 -0.46 9.97
C LEU A 35 -4.63 -0.57 10.47
N LYS A 36 -5.13 0.52 11.08
CA LYS A 36 -6.54 0.65 11.43
C LYS A 36 -7.35 1.04 10.19
N ALA A 37 -8.55 0.48 10.06
CA ALA A 37 -9.42 0.71 8.93
C ALA A 37 -10.67 1.51 9.27
N SER A 38 -11.40 1.92 8.23
CA SER A 38 -12.67 2.66 8.29
C SER A 38 -13.77 1.92 9.04
N ASP A 39 -13.71 0.59 9.10
CA ASP A 39 -14.65 -0.28 9.83
C ASP A 39 -14.28 -0.46 11.31
N GLY A 40 -13.20 0.18 11.77
CA GLY A 40 -12.71 0.14 13.14
C GLY A 40 -11.78 -1.03 13.48
N HIS A 41 -11.60 -2.00 12.55
CA HIS A 41 -10.72 -3.13 12.76
C HIS A 41 -9.25 -2.79 12.44
N MET A 42 -8.34 -3.60 13.00
CA MET A 42 -6.92 -3.60 12.63
C MET A 42 -6.67 -4.71 11.62
N TYR A 43 -5.98 -4.37 10.55
CA TYR A 43 -5.56 -5.34 9.53
C TYR A 43 -4.05 -5.42 9.46
N LYS A 44 -3.52 -6.64 9.43
CA LYS A 44 -2.09 -6.93 9.25
C LYS A 44 -1.90 -7.75 7.99
N LEU A 45 -0.88 -7.44 7.20
CA LEU A 45 -0.59 -8.25 6.00
C LEU A 45 -0.28 -9.69 6.37
N SER A 46 0.46 -9.91 7.46
CA SER A 46 0.81 -11.23 7.99
C SER A 46 -0.40 -12.13 8.28
N ASP A 47 -1.58 -11.56 8.61
CA ASP A 47 -2.79 -12.33 8.87
C ASP A 47 -3.35 -13.05 7.63
N PHE A 48 -2.98 -12.58 6.43
CA PHE A 48 -3.41 -13.14 5.14
C PHE A 48 -2.40 -14.14 4.56
N LYS A 49 -1.14 -14.11 5.02
CA LYS A 49 -0.07 -14.99 4.53
C LYS A 49 -0.44 -16.46 4.67
N GLY A 50 -0.29 -17.22 3.59
CA GLY A 50 -0.67 -18.63 3.51
C GLY A 50 -2.18 -18.88 3.33
N LYS A 51 -3.03 -17.85 3.47
CA LYS A 51 -4.50 -17.99 3.44
C LYS A 51 -5.08 -17.47 2.14
N ARG A 52 -4.86 -16.18 1.81
CA ARG A 52 -5.40 -15.53 0.60
C ARG A 52 -4.47 -14.45 0.08
N ALA A 53 -4.65 -14.08 -1.18
CA ALA A 53 -3.97 -12.94 -1.77
C ALA A 53 -4.51 -11.62 -1.20
N VAL A 54 -3.73 -10.53 -1.37
CA VAL A 54 -4.11 -9.20 -0.91
C VAL A 54 -3.95 -8.18 -2.04
N VAL A 55 -4.92 -7.28 -2.19
CA VAL A 55 -4.83 -6.10 -3.06
C VAL A 55 -4.82 -4.85 -2.20
N LEU A 56 -3.81 -4.00 -2.40
CA LEU A 56 -3.70 -2.69 -1.77
C LEU A 56 -3.80 -1.61 -2.85
N ALA A 57 -4.95 -0.95 -2.94
CA ALA A 57 -5.18 0.17 -3.84
C ALA A 57 -4.86 1.48 -3.12
N TRP A 58 -3.62 1.96 -3.26
CA TRP A 58 -3.18 3.23 -2.71
C TRP A 58 -3.81 4.39 -3.46
N TYR A 59 -4.37 5.37 -2.74
CA TYR A 59 -4.93 6.59 -3.30
C TYR A 59 -4.39 7.84 -2.58
N PRO A 60 -4.26 8.98 -3.28
CA PRO A 60 -3.65 10.19 -2.72
C PRO A 60 -4.38 10.78 -1.52
N LYS A 61 -5.68 11.10 -1.66
CA LYS A 61 -6.42 11.82 -0.63
C LYS A 61 -7.93 11.66 -0.78
N ALA A 62 -8.60 11.38 0.33
CA ALA A 62 -10.06 11.30 0.38
C ALA A 62 -10.73 12.58 -0.14
N PHE A 63 -11.92 12.44 -0.72
CA PHE A 63 -12.75 13.51 -1.26
C PHE A 63 -12.16 14.30 -2.45
N THR A 64 -11.04 13.86 -3.04
CA THR A 64 -10.59 14.40 -4.33
C THR A 64 -11.30 13.69 -5.48
N SER A 65 -11.44 14.36 -6.62
CA SER A 65 -12.27 13.85 -7.73
C SER A 65 -11.84 12.46 -8.23
N GLY A 66 -10.55 12.25 -8.48
CA GLY A 66 -10.04 10.96 -8.94
C GLY A 66 -10.19 9.84 -7.91
N CYS A 67 -10.00 10.14 -6.62
CA CYS A 67 -10.16 9.16 -5.54
C CYS A 67 -11.64 8.80 -5.33
N THR A 68 -12.53 9.78 -5.49
CA THR A 68 -13.98 9.54 -5.45
C THR A 68 -14.44 8.63 -6.58
N ILE A 69 -13.94 8.86 -7.81
CA ILE A 69 -14.25 8.00 -8.98
C ILE A 69 -13.76 6.57 -8.73
N GLU A 70 -12.55 6.39 -8.20
CA GLU A 70 -11.99 5.07 -7.91
C GLU A 70 -12.76 4.34 -6.81
N CYS A 71 -13.06 5.02 -5.70
CA CYS A 71 -13.83 4.45 -4.61
C CYS A 71 -15.21 3.97 -5.08
N LYS A 72 -15.90 4.78 -5.89
CA LYS A 72 -17.19 4.39 -6.51
C LYS A 72 -17.05 3.20 -7.45
N SER A 73 -16.02 3.19 -8.33
CA SER A 73 -15.79 2.03 -9.20
C SER A 73 -15.64 0.74 -8.40
N LEU A 74 -14.83 0.77 -7.32
CA LEU A 74 -14.60 -0.37 -6.44
C LEU A 74 -15.86 -0.76 -5.64
N ALA A 75 -16.68 0.21 -5.21
CA ALA A 75 -17.92 -0.05 -4.49
C ALA A 75 -19.02 -0.63 -5.41
N GLU A 76 -19.24 0.00 -6.57
CA GLU A 76 -20.31 -0.38 -7.49
C GLU A 76 -20.05 -1.72 -8.21
N LYS A 77 -18.77 -2.04 -8.47
CA LYS A 77 -18.35 -3.23 -9.23
C LYS A 77 -17.49 -4.19 -8.42
N GLY A 78 -17.45 -4.02 -7.11
CA GLY A 78 -16.65 -4.84 -6.18
C GLY A 78 -16.94 -6.34 -6.27
N ASP A 79 -18.13 -6.73 -6.71
CA ASP A 79 -18.49 -8.14 -6.93
C ASP A 79 -17.61 -8.84 -7.97
N LEU A 80 -16.99 -8.09 -8.89
CA LEU A 80 -16.01 -8.64 -9.82
C LEU A 80 -14.75 -9.13 -9.07
N ILE A 81 -14.33 -8.40 -8.04
CA ILE A 81 -13.15 -8.70 -7.22
C ILE A 81 -13.49 -9.78 -6.19
N LYS A 82 -14.67 -9.72 -5.58
CA LYS A 82 -15.13 -10.66 -4.54
C LYS A 82 -15.28 -12.10 -5.01
N LYS A 83 -15.30 -12.34 -6.32
CA LYS A 83 -15.28 -13.71 -6.90
C LYS A 83 -13.97 -14.44 -6.64
N PHE A 84 -12.88 -13.71 -6.40
CA PHE A 84 -11.55 -14.27 -6.13
C PHE A 84 -11.30 -14.46 -4.63
N ASP A 85 -10.47 -15.42 -4.27
CA ASP A 85 -9.99 -15.61 -2.89
C ASP A 85 -8.93 -14.55 -2.55
N VAL A 86 -9.38 -13.34 -2.37
CA VAL A 86 -8.58 -12.15 -2.14
C VAL A 86 -9.19 -11.28 -1.04
N ALA A 87 -8.35 -10.64 -0.24
CA ALA A 87 -8.70 -9.47 0.55
C ALA A 87 -8.29 -8.21 -0.23
N TYR A 88 -9.19 -7.22 -0.37
CA TYR A 88 -8.84 -5.99 -1.03
C TYR A 88 -9.18 -4.78 -0.18
N PHE A 89 -8.33 -3.76 -0.28
CA PHE A 89 -8.35 -2.56 0.52
C PHE A 89 -8.02 -1.34 -0.33
N MET A 90 -8.69 -0.23 -0.07
CA MET A 90 -8.11 1.07 -0.39
C MET A 90 -7.21 1.51 0.76
N VAL A 91 -6.13 2.24 0.46
CA VAL A 91 -5.15 2.69 1.48
C VAL A 91 -4.75 4.13 1.20
N SER A 92 -4.68 4.96 2.23
CA SER A 92 -4.17 6.33 2.13
C SER A 92 -3.49 6.78 3.42
N VAL A 93 -2.91 7.97 3.37
CA VAL A 93 -2.34 8.64 4.54
C VAL A 93 -3.37 9.52 5.29
N ASP A 94 -4.64 9.43 4.92
CA ASP A 94 -5.74 10.09 5.64
C ASP A 94 -5.93 9.45 7.02
N THR A 95 -6.57 10.18 7.95
CA THR A 95 -6.92 9.62 9.27
C THR A 95 -8.04 8.58 9.15
N VAL A 96 -8.20 7.76 10.19
CA VAL A 96 -9.28 6.75 10.25
C VAL A 96 -10.67 7.40 10.09
N GLU A 97 -10.86 8.56 10.69
CA GLU A 97 -12.12 9.31 10.63
C GLU A 97 -12.40 9.80 9.20
N GLN A 98 -11.36 10.29 8.50
CA GLN A 98 -11.46 10.71 7.10
C GLN A 98 -11.73 9.50 6.19
N ALA A 99 -11.01 8.39 6.39
CA ALA A 99 -11.22 7.16 5.64
C ALA A 99 -12.65 6.60 5.83
N LYS A 100 -13.16 6.64 7.08
CA LYS A 100 -14.52 6.24 7.41
C LYS A 100 -15.55 7.12 6.71
N ALA A 101 -15.46 8.44 6.88
CA ALA A 101 -16.38 9.38 6.26
C ALA A 101 -16.37 9.26 4.72
N PHE A 102 -15.20 9.02 4.12
CA PHE A 102 -15.06 8.84 2.69
C PHE A 102 -15.71 7.53 2.20
N GLY A 103 -15.48 6.41 2.90
CA GLY A 103 -16.11 5.13 2.58
C GLY A 103 -17.63 5.19 2.70
N GLU A 104 -18.17 5.77 3.80
CA GLU A 104 -19.60 5.93 4.01
C GLU A 104 -20.25 6.81 2.93
N ALA A 105 -19.61 7.92 2.54
CA ALA A 105 -20.12 8.83 1.51
C ALA A 105 -20.23 8.17 0.12
N HIS A 106 -19.51 7.08 -0.12
CA HIS A 106 -19.45 6.39 -1.41
C HIS A 106 -19.91 4.93 -1.35
N ASN A 107 -20.57 4.51 -0.25
CA ASN A 107 -21.09 3.16 -0.05
C ASN A 107 -20.02 2.06 -0.24
N ALA A 108 -18.78 2.34 0.20
CA ALA A 108 -17.72 1.35 0.16
C ALA A 108 -18.04 0.20 1.11
N ASP A 109 -18.16 -1.01 0.58
CA ASP A 109 -18.42 -2.26 1.31
C ASP A 109 -17.14 -3.06 1.58
N PHE A 110 -16.01 -2.37 1.55
CA PHE A 110 -14.66 -2.87 1.81
C PHE A 110 -13.91 -1.90 2.72
N PRO A 111 -12.91 -2.40 3.50
CA PRO A 111 -12.17 -1.55 4.42
C PRO A 111 -11.25 -0.55 3.70
N LEU A 112 -11.21 0.69 4.19
CA LEU A 112 -10.23 1.70 3.82
C LEU A 112 -9.19 1.80 4.94
N LEU A 113 -7.93 1.46 4.67
CA LEU A 113 -6.84 1.48 5.63
C LEU A 113 -6.25 2.88 5.77
N SER A 114 -5.90 3.25 6.99
CA SER A 114 -5.37 4.57 7.36
C SER A 114 -3.92 4.45 7.81
N ASP A 115 -3.02 5.21 7.15
CA ASP A 115 -1.57 5.29 7.44
C ASP A 115 -1.16 6.76 7.70
N PRO A 116 -1.70 7.43 8.75
CA PRO A 116 -1.50 8.86 8.96
C PRO A 116 -0.05 9.22 9.31
N ASP A 117 0.73 8.29 9.84
CA ASP A 117 2.16 8.45 10.10
C ASP A 117 3.04 8.17 8.88
N LYS A 118 2.44 7.74 7.76
CA LYS A 118 3.07 7.53 6.44
C LYS A 118 4.16 6.44 6.40
N LYS A 119 4.29 5.64 7.46
CA LYS A 119 5.35 4.63 7.53
C LYS A 119 5.15 3.50 6.54
N THR A 120 3.91 3.06 6.38
CA THR A 120 3.58 2.03 5.40
C THR A 120 3.71 2.58 3.98
N ALA A 121 3.22 3.79 3.71
CA ALA A 121 3.35 4.44 2.42
C ALA A 121 4.82 4.64 2.02
N ASP A 122 5.70 4.99 2.96
CA ASP A 122 7.14 5.09 2.76
C ASP A 122 7.76 3.72 2.44
N ALA A 123 7.44 2.69 3.22
CA ALA A 123 7.92 1.33 3.00
C ALA A 123 7.48 0.76 1.63
N TYR A 124 6.29 1.15 1.15
CA TYR A 124 5.79 0.77 -0.19
C TYR A 124 6.30 1.71 -1.31
N GLY A 125 7.08 2.74 -0.99
CA GLY A 125 7.62 3.70 -1.95
C GLY A 125 6.55 4.54 -2.65
N THR A 126 5.36 4.67 -2.04
CA THR A 126 4.23 5.38 -2.67
C THR A 126 4.20 6.88 -2.37
N LEU A 127 4.99 7.37 -1.43
CA LEU A 127 4.97 8.78 -1.05
C LEU A 127 5.43 9.69 -2.17
N ARG A 128 4.70 10.78 -2.36
CA ARG A 128 5.05 11.87 -3.27
C ARG A 128 4.58 13.20 -2.70
N ASP A 129 5.41 14.22 -2.85
CA ASP A 129 5.02 15.60 -2.56
C ASP A 129 4.32 16.21 -3.78
N TYR A 130 3.05 16.53 -3.62
CA TYR A 130 2.25 17.24 -4.63
C TYR A 130 2.21 18.74 -4.39
N GLY A 131 2.85 19.22 -3.32
CA GLY A 131 2.90 20.63 -2.95
C GLY A 131 1.56 21.22 -2.50
N GLY A 132 1.56 22.51 -2.18
CA GLY A 132 0.36 23.29 -1.83
C GLY A 132 -0.44 22.65 -0.69
N SER A 133 -1.77 22.65 -0.83
CA SER A 133 -2.70 22.10 0.17
C SER A 133 -2.80 20.56 0.18
N ILE A 134 -2.24 19.88 -0.82
CA ILE A 134 -2.24 18.43 -0.90
C ILE A 134 -1.10 17.86 -0.06
N GLY A 135 0.11 18.44 -0.19
CA GLY A 135 1.31 18.02 0.52
C GLY A 135 1.82 16.65 0.14
N VAL A 136 2.49 15.97 1.10
CA VAL A 136 3.02 14.62 0.94
C VAL A 136 1.94 13.59 1.19
N VAL A 137 1.54 12.88 0.14
CA VAL A 137 0.53 11.82 0.16
C VAL A 137 0.99 10.63 -0.68
N SER A 138 0.24 9.52 -0.66
CA SER A 138 0.55 8.36 -1.50
C SER A 138 0.23 8.63 -2.97
N GLN A 139 0.98 8.02 -3.87
CA GLN A 139 0.66 7.92 -5.29
C GLN A 139 -0.48 6.91 -5.48
N ARG A 140 -1.19 6.99 -6.61
CA ARG A 140 -2.23 6.04 -6.99
C ARG A 140 -1.58 4.81 -7.61
N TRP A 141 -1.24 3.83 -6.78
CA TRP A 141 -0.65 2.57 -7.19
C TRP A 141 -1.42 1.41 -6.59
N THR A 142 -1.54 0.31 -7.33
CA THR A 142 -2.14 -0.91 -6.81
C THR A 142 -1.10 -2.01 -6.72
N PHE A 143 -0.95 -2.58 -5.52
CA PHE A 143 -0.09 -3.74 -5.27
C PHE A 143 -0.95 -4.99 -5.18
N TYR A 144 -0.52 -6.04 -5.86
CA TYR A 144 -1.09 -7.37 -5.79
C TYR A 144 -0.10 -8.28 -5.08
N ILE A 145 -0.50 -8.84 -3.95
CA ILE A 145 0.37 -9.63 -3.07
C ILE A 145 -0.16 -11.05 -3.04
N GLY A 146 0.70 -12.02 -3.37
CA GLY A 146 0.36 -13.43 -3.37
C GLY A 146 0.19 -13.99 -1.95
N LYS A 147 -0.36 -15.21 -1.85
CA LYS A 147 -0.49 -15.94 -0.57
C LYS A 147 0.86 -16.17 0.13
N ASP A 148 1.95 -16.19 -0.62
CA ASP A 148 3.32 -16.31 -0.10
C ASP A 148 3.85 -15.02 0.53
N GLY A 149 3.10 -13.91 0.40
CA GLY A 149 3.47 -12.58 0.88
C GLY A 149 4.38 -11.82 -0.08
N ARG A 150 4.60 -12.33 -1.31
CA ARG A 150 5.38 -11.63 -2.32
C ARG A 150 4.52 -10.76 -3.22
N ILE A 151 5.10 -9.69 -3.71
CA ILE A 151 4.49 -8.81 -4.71
C ILE A 151 4.40 -9.58 -6.03
N ALA A 152 3.18 -9.88 -6.45
CA ALA A 152 2.89 -10.56 -7.71
C ALA A 152 2.76 -9.59 -8.90
N ALA A 153 2.27 -8.37 -8.63
CA ALA A 153 2.20 -7.29 -9.62
C ALA A 153 2.13 -5.93 -8.92
N ILE A 154 2.53 -4.88 -9.65
CA ILE A 154 2.37 -3.48 -9.24
C ILE A 154 1.79 -2.73 -10.44
N ASP A 155 0.65 -2.08 -10.24
CA ASP A 155 0.10 -1.15 -11.22
C ASP A 155 0.38 0.29 -10.77
N LYS A 156 1.19 1.00 -11.57
CA LYS A 156 1.57 2.41 -11.34
C LYS A 156 0.78 3.38 -12.23
N ALA A 157 -0.11 2.86 -13.09
CA ALA A 157 -0.90 3.62 -14.05
C ALA A 157 -2.42 3.41 -13.88
N VAL A 158 -2.87 3.33 -12.64
CA VAL A 158 -4.27 3.05 -12.27
C VAL A 158 -5.23 4.07 -12.89
N LYS A 159 -6.28 3.57 -13.53
CA LYS A 159 -7.38 4.37 -14.08
C LYS A 159 -8.56 4.34 -13.09
N PRO A 160 -8.89 5.45 -12.43
CA PRO A 160 -9.92 5.47 -11.40
C PRO A 160 -11.27 4.91 -11.83
N ALA A 161 -11.71 5.23 -13.05
CA ALA A 161 -13.04 4.86 -13.54
C ALA A 161 -13.19 3.36 -13.83
N THR A 162 -12.10 2.65 -14.12
CA THR A 162 -12.09 1.20 -14.45
C THR A 162 -11.35 0.38 -13.40
N SER A 163 -11.08 0.96 -12.23
CA SER A 163 -10.24 0.32 -11.21
C SER A 163 -10.75 -1.06 -10.79
N ALA A 164 -12.06 -1.25 -10.62
CA ALA A 164 -12.61 -2.55 -10.24
C ALA A 164 -12.43 -3.60 -11.33
N GLU A 165 -12.67 -3.25 -12.59
CA GLU A 165 -12.50 -4.15 -13.74
C GLU A 165 -11.02 -4.47 -13.96
N ASP A 166 -10.14 -3.45 -13.86
CA ASP A 166 -8.70 -3.62 -14.04
C ASP A 166 -8.11 -4.52 -12.94
N VAL A 167 -8.57 -4.34 -11.68
CA VAL A 167 -8.18 -5.23 -10.56
C VAL A 167 -8.66 -6.66 -10.81
N ALA A 168 -9.93 -6.85 -11.22
CA ALA A 168 -10.46 -8.20 -11.48
C ALA A 168 -9.72 -8.88 -12.64
N ALA A 169 -9.42 -8.15 -13.72
CA ALA A 169 -8.64 -8.66 -14.84
C ALA A 169 -7.23 -9.08 -14.40
N ARG A 170 -6.56 -8.26 -13.59
CA ARG A 170 -5.23 -8.56 -13.06
C ARG A 170 -5.24 -9.79 -12.14
N LEU A 171 -6.26 -9.96 -11.29
CA LEU A 171 -6.41 -11.14 -10.45
C LEU A 171 -6.56 -12.43 -11.28
N ALA A 172 -7.30 -12.35 -12.41
CA ALA A 172 -7.44 -13.46 -13.35
C ALA A 172 -6.09 -13.80 -14.04
N GLU A 173 -5.35 -12.79 -14.52
CA GLU A 173 -4.02 -12.96 -15.11
C GLU A 173 -3.03 -13.62 -14.12
N LEU A 174 -3.09 -13.22 -12.85
CA LEU A 174 -2.28 -13.76 -11.77
C LEU A 174 -2.76 -15.14 -11.31
N LYS A 175 -3.83 -15.66 -11.90
CA LYS A 175 -4.45 -16.96 -11.57
C LYS A 175 -4.79 -17.09 -10.09
N ILE A 176 -5.25 -15.97 -9.48
CA ILE A 176 -5.78 -16.03 -8.12
C ILE A 176 -7.04 -16.89 -8.15
N PRO A 177 -7.15 -17.93 -7.28
CA PRO A 177 -8.30 -18.83 -7.32
C PRO A 177 -9.61 -18.10 -7.02
N ALA A 178 -10.70 -18.62 -7.56
CA ALA A 178 -12.04 -18.24 -7.15
C ALA A 178 -12.33 -18.71 -5.71
N LYS A 179 -13.26 -18.05 -5.03
CA LYS A 179 -13.80 -18.50 -3.74
C LYS A 179 -14.65 -19.75 -3.90
#